data_badc7f2b0788f2ead2875cbcbfe7f0a8
#
_entry.id   badc7f2b0788f2ead2875cbcbfe7f0a8
#
_cell.length_a   1.000
_cell.length_b   1.000
_cell.length_c   1.000
_cell.angle_alpha   90.00
_cell.angle_beta   90.00
_cell.angle_gamma   90.00
#
_symmetry.space_group_name_H-M   'P 1'
#
loop_
_entity.id
_entity.type
_entity.pdbx_description
1 polymer ?
#
loop_
_entity_poly.entity_id
_entity_poly.type
_entity_poly.pdbx_seq_one_letter_code
_entity_poly.pdbx_strand_id
1 'polypeptide(L)'
;MHIRRREWPPTMFMPFMRKGIIVWFGGIEGEFTRYDIRTDTYTYYPIDCIGDIKPGKGGSLLIAGCSGLAVFDKKSGDTQWHQTFGDISLHYPIRCLMQSSSGDIWLATDGEGLIRVGLDGKEAHAYTVDDNLVSNSINSLLEDNEGRIWFSTEKELYCLDCSRDIIISANDFLDVSWGYYNPNAALKLKNGCLAFGTAEGGLSFLPSLDLGTHAPVELILTVL
;
A
#
# COMPACT_ATOMS: atom_id res chain seq x y z
N MET A 1 -14.93 34.31 -7.06
CA MET A 1 -14.87 32.85 -7.19
C MET A 1 -15.17 32.28 -5.80
N HIS A 2 -16.41 31.77 -5.56
CA HIS A 2 -16.84 31.33 -4.25
C HIS A 2 -16.30 29.93 -3.99
N ILE A 3 -15.33 29.81 -3.08
CA ILE A 3 -14.86 28.53 -2.57
C ILE A 3 -15.96 28.01 -1.64
N ARG A 4 -16.76 27.04 -2.11
CA ARG A 4 -17.68 26.31 -1.24
C ARG A 4 -16.84 25.41 -0.36
N ARG A 5 -16.88 25.63 0.97
CA ARG A 5 -16.48 24.61 1.93
C ARG A 5 -17.40 23.40 1.71
N ARG A 6 -16.89 22.35 1.09
CA ARG A 6 -17.60 21.06 1.08
C ARG A 6 -17.43 20.45 2.46
N GLU A 7 -18.54 20.15 3.11
CA GLU A 7 -18.54 19.30 4.30
C GLU A 7 -18.12 17.89 3.87
N TRP A 8 -17.09 17.37 4.50
CA TRP A 8 -16.56 16.05 4.20
C TRP A 8 -17.52 14.98 4.70
N PRO A 9 -17.82 13.93 3.91
CA PRO A 9 -18.61 12.81 4.43
C PRO A 9 -17.87 12.13 5.58
N PRO A 10 -18.57 11.78 6.68
CA PRO A 10 -17.94 11.37 7.94
C PRO A 10 -17.30 9.97 7.94
N THR A 11 -17.31 9.23 6.83
CA THR A 11 -16.93 7.82 6.78
C THR A 11 -15.96 7.42 5.66
N MET A 12 -15.36 8.37 4.96
CA MET A 12 -14.50 8.05 3.82
C MET A 12 -13.03 8.09 4.21
N PHE A 13 -12.36 6.92 4.15
CA PHE A 13 -10.91 6.84 4.20
C PHE A 13 -10.34 7.55 2.96
N MET A 14 -9.56 8.60 3.19
CA MET A 14 -8.89 9.33 2.11
C MET A 14 -7.38 9.14 2.25
N PRO A 15 -6.73 8.49 1.29
CA PRO A 15 -5.28 8.46 1.26
C PRO A 15 -4.74 9.87 1.10
N PHE A 16 -3.71 10.19 1.88
CA PHE A 16 -3.05 11.48 1.81
C PHE A 16 -1.55 11.35 1.90
N MET A 17 -0.84 12.27 1.29
CA MET A 17 0.60 12.43 1.41
C MET A 17 0.94 13.87 1.73
N ARG A 18 1.77 14.10 2.75
CA ARG A 18 2.27 15.41 3.12
C ARG A 18 3.77 15.53 2.85
N LYS A 19 4.17 16.58 2.16
CA LYS A 19 5.58 16.96 2.04
C LYS A 19 5.73 18.45 2.36
N GLY A 20 6.19 18.76 3.57
CA GLY A 20 6.30 20.12 4.04
C GLY A 20 4.93 20.82 4.19
N ILE A 21 4.72 21.86 3.40
CA ILE A 21 3.49 22.67 3.38
C ILE A 21 2.45 22.21 2.36
N ILE A 22 2.78 21.19 1.53
CA ILE A 22 1.86 20.66 0.53
C ILE A 22 1.26 19.37 1.03
N VAL A 23 -0.04 19.25 0.94
CA VAL A 23 -0.80 18.03 1.19
C VAL A 23 -1.45 17.60 -0.12
N TRP A 24 -1.31 16.32 -0.46
CA TRP A 24 -1.96 15.68 -1.59
C TRP A 24 -2.96 14.68 -1.03
N PHE A 25 -4.18 14.69 -1.54
CA PHE A 25 -5.22 13.77 -1.09
C PHE A 25 -6.25 13.54 -2.19
N GLY A 26 -6.99 12.46 -2.05
CA GLY A 26 -8.07 12.07 -2.92
C GLY A 26 -8.81 10.87 -2.33
N GLY A 27 -9.83 10.39 -3.00
CA GLY A 27 -10.63 9.28 -2.54
C GLY A 27 -11.42 8.63 -3.68
N ILE A 28 -12.26 7.65 -3.34
CA ILE A 28 -13.02 6.89 -4.33
C ILE A 28 -14.01 7.78 -5.12
N GLU A 29 -14.61 8.76 -4.45
CA GLU A 29 -15.60 9.67 -5.06
C GLU A 29 -15.10 11.12 -5.17
N GLY A 30 -13.80 11.35 -4.99
CA GLY A 30 -13.23 12.69 -4.94
C GLY A 30 -12.13 12.92 -5.96
N GLU A 31 -12.00 14.16 -6.42
CA GLU A 31 -10.91 14.58 -7.29
C GLU A 31 -9.57 14.55 -6.55
N PHE A 32 -8.50 14.24 -7.26
CA PHE A 32 -7.14 14.38 -6.75
C PHE A 32 -6.83 15.84 -6.46
N THR A 33 -6.47 16.14 -5.23
CA THR A 33 -6.35 17.50 -4.74
C THR A 33 -4.97 17.79 -4.16
N ARG A 34 -4.40 18.91 -4.58
CA ARG A 34 -3.23 19.53 -3.97
C ARG A 34 -3.68 20.68 -3.07
N TYR A 35 -3.32 20.65 -1.80
CA TYR A 35 -3.57 21.72 -0.86
C TYR A 35 -2.25 22.37 -0.40
N ASP A 36 -2.12 23.65 -0.59
CA ASP A 36 -0.99 24.44 -0.07
C ASP A 36 -1.41 25.11 1.24
N ILE A 37 -0.84 24.62 2.35
CA ILE A 37 -1.17 25.08 3.71
C ILE A 37 -0.80 26.56 3.91
N ARG A 38 0.27 27.04 3.24
CA ARG A 38 0.75 28.41 3.42
C ARG A 38 -0.16 29.45 2.78
N THR A 39 -0.68 29.13 1.60
CA THR A 39 -1.52 30.04 0.81
C THR A 39 -3.00 29.77 0.96
N ASP A 40 -3.37 28.69 1.67
CA ASP A 40 -4.75 28.20 1.81
C ASP A 40 -5.43 27.99 0.45
N THR A 41 -4.69 27.40 -0.51
CA THR A 41 -5.17 27.21 -1.87
C THR A 41 -5.28 25.75 -2.25
N TYR A 42 -6.34 25.40 -3.00
CA TYR A 42 -6.62 24.08 -3.52
C TYR A 42 -6.42 24.07 -5.04
N THR A 43 -5.79 23.02 -5.53
CA THR A 43 -5.69 22.72 -6.96
C THR A 43 -6.24 21.31 -7.20
N TYR A 44 -7.16 21.18 -8.17
CA TYR A 44 -7.86 19.95 -8.47
C TYR A 44 -7.33 19.36 -9.78
N TYR A 45 -7.20 18.05 -9.82
CA TYR A 45 -6.76 17.29 -10.98
C TYR A 45 -7.82 16.21 -11.30
N PRO A 46 -8.10 15.91 -12.58
CA PRO A 46 -9.14 14.98 -12.99
C PRO A 46 -8.67 13.51 -12.83
N ILE A 47 -8.34 13.13 -11.60
CA ILE A 47 -8.01 11.76 -11.20
C ILE A 47 -8.98 11.42 -10.08
N ASP A 48 -9.76 10.40 -10.27
CA ASP A 48 -10.72 9.86 -9.31
C ASP A 48 -10.34 8.45 -8.84
N CYS A 49 -11.16 7.90 -7.95
CA CYS A 49 -11.00 6.53 -7.46
C CYS A 49 -9.58 6.22 -6.94
N ILE A 50 -9.12 7.00 -5.96
CA ILE A 50 -7.76 6.90 -5.42
C ILE A 50 -7.76 6.00 -4.19
N GLY A 51 -7.02 4.89 -4.26
CA GLY A 51 -6.79 3.96 -3.14
C GLY A 51 -5.58 4.34 -2.30
N ASP A 52 -4.48 4.82 -2.91
CA ASP A 52 -3.26 5.20 -2.19
C ASP A 52 -2.43 6.22 -2.99
N ILE A 53 -1.57 6.98 -2.28
CA ILE A 53 -0.68 7.98 -2.87
C ILE A 53 0.70 7.83 -2.23
N LYS A 54 1.74 7.57 -3.04
CA LYS A 54 3.13 7.45 -2.57
C LYS A 54 4.07 8.34 -3.37
N PRO A 55 5.23 8.71 -2.79
CA PRO A 55 6.29 9.37 -3.55
C PRO A 55 6.83 8.43 -4.64
N GLY A 56 7.00 8.96 -5.85
CA GLY A 56 7.66 8.28 -6.97
C GLY A 56 9.04 8.86 -7.26
N LYS A 57 9.73 8.27 -8.24
CA LYS A 57 11.04 8.76 -8.72
C LYS A 57 10.94 10.15 -9.35
N GLY A 58 12.05 10.89 -9.35
CA GLY A 58 12.10 12.20 -9.99
C GLY A 58 11.20 13.28 -9.39
N GLY A 59 10.60 12.99 -8.24
CA GLY A 59 9.66 13.90 -7.58
C GLY A 59 8.22 13.74 -8.04
N SER A 60 7.89 12.72 -8.84
CA SER A 60 6.52 12.34 -9.19
C SER A 60 5.72 11.82 -7.99
N LEU A 61 4.45 11.53 -8.20
CA LEU A 61 3.61 10.73 -7.32
C LEU A 61 3.19 9.44 -8.03
N LEU A 62 3.18 8.36 -7.29
CA LEU A 62 2.53 7.12 -7.66
C LEU A 62 1.14 7.13 -7.02
N ILE A 63 0.12 6.89 -7.82
CA ILE A 63 -1.27 6.90 -7.38
C ILE A 63 -1.90 5.57 -7.74
N ALA A 64 -2.35 4.83 -6.71
CA ALA A 64 -3.15 3.64 -6.88
C ALA A 64 -4.60 4.03 -7.22
N GLY A 65 -5.15 3.49 -8.27
CA GLY A 65 -6.51 3.81 -8.71
C GLY A 65 -7.32 2.59 -9.13
N CYS A 66 -8.62 2.79 -9.38
CA CYS A 66 -9.49 1.76 -9.92
C CYS A 66 -9.09 1.34 -11.34
N SER A 67 -8.48 2.24 -12.09
CA SER A 67 -8.07 2.02 -13.47
C SER A 67 -6.59 1.65 -13.62
N GLY A 68 -5.89 1.35 -12.53
CA GLY A 68 -4.47 0.99 -12.57
C GLY A 68 -3.57 1.93 -11.78
N LEU A 69 -2.28 1.95 -12.13
CA LEU A 69 -1.26 2.80 -11.53
C LEU A 69 -1.11 4.10 -12.34
N ALA A 70 -1.28 5.24 -11.69
CA ALA A 70 -0.95 6.53 -12.29
C ALA A 70 0.41 7.04 -11.80
N VAL A 71 1.21 7.54 -12.74
CA VAL A 71 2.42 8.33 -12.47
C VAL A 71 2.10 9.79 -12.73
N PHE A 72 2.03 10.59 -11.68
CA PHE A 72 1.66 11.99 -11.74
C PHE A 72 2.90 12.89 -11.62
N ASP A 73 3.13 13.75 -12.60
CA ASP A 73 4.17 14.78 -12.54
C ASP A 73 3.66 16.02 -11.80
N LYS A 74 4.25 16.31 -10.64
CA LYS A 74 3.87 17.47 -9.81
C LYS A 74 4.19 18.83 -10.43
N LYS A 75 5.06 18.89 -11.45
CA LYS A 75 5.45 20.15 -12.09
C LYS A 75 4.52 20.51 -13.22
N SER A 76 4.25 19.57 -14.12
CA SER A 76 3.38 19.77 -15.28
C SER A 76 1.90 19.54 -14.95
N GLY A 77 1.60 18.68 -13.96
CA GLY A 77 0.25 18.19 -13.66
C GLY A 77 -0.18 17.05 -14.58
N ASP A 78 0.72 16.55 -15.43
CA ASP A 78 0.42 15.43 -16.33
C ASP A 78 0.33 14.11 -15.61
N THR A 79 -0.53 13.24 -16.10
CA THR A 79 -0.77 11.89 -15.56
C THR A 79 -0.56 10.84 -16.64
N GLN A 80 0.28 9.87 -16.35
CA GLN A 80 0.46 8.68 -17.17
C GLN A 80 -0.15 7.47 -16.46
N TRP A 81 -1.11 6.80 -17.13
CA TRP A 81 -1.76 5.61 -16.61
C TRP A 81 -1.10 4.35 -17.14
N HIS A 82 -0.90 3.40 -16.25
CA HIS A 82 -0.37 2.07 -16.54
C HIS A 82 -1.35 1.02 -16.03
N GLN A 83 -1.90 0.24 -16.96
CA GLN A 83 -2.83 -0.86 -16.69
C GLN A 83 -2.24 -2.23 -17.00
N THR A 84 -1.10 -2.25 -17.70
CA THR A 84 -0.42 -3.48 -18.11
C THR A 84 1.05 -3.39 -17.74
N PHE A 85 1.57 -4.48 -17.17
CA PHE A 85 2.97 -4.64 -16.78
C PHE A 85 3.44 -6.03 -17.25
N GLY A 86 4.34 -6.08 -18.23
CA GLY A 86 4.67 -7.34 -18.90
C GLY A 86 3.41 -7.99 -19.48
N ASP A 87 3.16 -9.22 -19.06
CA ASP A 87 1.97 -10.00 -19.48
C ASP A 87 0.77 -9.83 -18.51
N ILE A 88 0.90 -9.03 -17.46
CA ILE A 88 -0.15 -8.81 -16.46
C ILE A 88 -0.94 -7.55 -16.81
N SER A 89 -2.25 -7.70 -17.02
CA SER A 89 -3.20 -6.61 -17.19
C SER A 89 -4.07 -6.46 -15.95
N LEU A 90 -4.16 -5.24 -15.42
CA LEU A 90 -4.96 -4.94 -14.23
C LEU A 90 -6.44 -4.81 -14.61
N HIS A 91 -7.31 -5.55 -13.91
CA HIS A 91 -8.77 -5.50 -14.05
C HIS A 91 -9.45 -5.11 -12.73
N TYR A 92 -8.71 -5.10 -11.64
CA TYR A 92 -9.20 -4.76 -10.31
C TYR A 92 -8.50 -3.52 -9.74
N PRO A 93 -9.15 -2.81 -8.82
CA PRO A 93 -8.55 -1.67 -8.16
C PRO A 93 -7.26 -2.02 -7.42
N ILE A 94 -6.31 -1.10 -7.45
CA ILE A 94 -5.13 -1.15 -6.57
C ILE A 94 -5.53 -0.48 -5.25
N ARG A 95 -5.52 -1.24 -4.16
CA ARG A 95 -5.86 -0.73 -2.82
C ARG A 95 -4.75 0.08 -2.19
N CYS A 96 -3.53 -0.43 -2.28
CA CYS A 96 -2.34 0.27 -1.83
C CYS A 96 -1.12 -0.11 -2.68
N LEU A 97 -0.09 0.71 -2.60
CA LEU A 97 1.15 0.50 -3.31
C LEU A 97 2.35 0.94 -2.48
N MET A 98 3.52 0.43 -2.83
CA MET A 98 4.78 0.97 -2.34
C MET A 98 5.90 0.79 -3.37
N GLN A 99 6.94 1.60 -3.27
CA GLN A 99 8.21 1.34 -3.91
C GLN A 99 9.17 0.79 -2.87
N SER A 100 9.71 -0.40 -3.11
CA SER A 100 10.66 -1.05 -2.21
C SER A 100 12.04 -0.38 -2.27
N SER A 101 12.90 -0.72 -1.32
CA SER A 101 14.29 -0.28 -1.27
C SER A 101 15.10 -0.76 -2.50
N SER A 102 14.73 -1.92 -3.09
CA SER A 102 15.27 -2.40 -4.38
C SER A 102 14.84 -1.53 -5.56
N GLY A 103 13.76 -0.74 -5.39
CA GLY A 103 13.18 0.13 -6.38
C GLY A 103 12.01 -0.48 -7.16
N ASP A 104 11.67 -1.75 -6.94
CA ASP A 104 10.48 -2.38 -7.52
C ASP A 104 9.22 -1.72 -6.98
N ILE A 105 8.17 -1.69 -7.78
CA ILE A 105 6.85 -1.22 -7.36
C ILE A 105 6.01 -2.43 -7.00
N TRP A 106 5.39 -2.39 -5.83
CA TRP A 106 4.49 -3.41 -5.32
C TRP A 106 3.07 -2.86 -5.30
N LEU A 107 2.15 -3.63 -5.88
CA LEU A 107 0.75 -3.26 -6.00
C LEU A 107 -0.10 -4.31 -5.26
N ALA A 108 -0.83 -3.87 -4.26
CA ALA A 108 -1.83 -4.67 -3.56
C ALA A 108 -3.18 -4.49 -4.24
N THR A 109 -3.68 -5.52 -4.91
CA THR A 109 -4.90 -5.44 -5.72
C THR A 109 -6.11 -6.04 -4.99
N ASP A 110 -7.30 -5.68 -5.46
CA ASP A 110 -8.56 -6.24 -4.97
C ASP A 110 -9.05 -7.42 -5.83
N GLY A 111 -8.17 -8.39 -6.10
CA GLY A 111 -8.58 -9.59 -6.84
C GLY A 111 -7.51 -10.22 -7.73
N GLU A 112 -6.37 -9.56 -7.94
CA GLU A 112 -5.26 -10.08 -8.77
C GLU A 112 -4.01 -10.41 -7.95
N GLY A 113 -4.14 -10.43 -6.63
CA GLY A 113 -3.03 -10.74 -5.73
C GLY A 113 -2.11 -9.56 -5.47
N LEU A 114 -0.91 -9.89 -5.03
CA LEU A 114 0.21 -8.97 -4.85
C LEU A 114 1.04 -8.96 -6.12
N ILE A 115 1.15 -7.81 -6.78
CA ILE A 115 1.91 -7.69 -8.03
C ILE A 115 3.21 -6.95 -7.77
N ARG A 116 4.33 -7.57 -8.15
CA ARG A 116 5.66 -6.96 -8.22
C ARG A 116 5.90 -6.47 -9.64
N VAL A 117 6.26 -5.22 -9.79
CA VAL A 117 6.65 -4.61 -11.06
C VAL A 117 8.12 -4.21 -10.97
N GLY A 118 8.94 -4.75 -11.83
CA GLY A 118 10.38 -4.46 -11.90
C GLY A 118 10.68 -3.01 -12.26
N LEU A 119 11.93 -2.62 -12.06
CA LEU A 119 12.43 -1.23 -12.21
C LEU A 119 12.16 -0.60 -13.58
N ASP A 120 12.14 -1.40 -14.63
CA ASP A 120 11.92 -0.95 -16.00
C ASP A 120 10.45 -1.00 -16.44
N GLY A 121 9.56 -1.50 -15.55
CA GLY A 121 8.14 -1.65 -15.80
C GLY A 121 7.76 -2.76 -16.81
N LYS A 122 8.74 -3.52 -17.31
CA LYS A 122 8.53 -4.56 -18.33
C LYS A 122 8.30 -5.93 -17.74
N GLU A 123 8.96 -6.23 -16.63
CA GLU A 123 8.81 -7.48 -15.91
C GLU A 123 7.82 -7.27 -14.78
N ALA A 124 6.85 -8.17 -14.67
CA ALA A 124 5.93 -8.22 -13.57
C ALA A 124 5.66 -9.66 -13.15
N HIS A 125 5.40 -9.85 -11.86
CA HIS A 125 5.03 -11.13 -11.29
C HIS A 125 3.86 -10.92 -10.32
N ALA A 126 2.84 -11.79 -10.39
CA ALA A 126 1.71 -11.77 -9.48
C ALA A 126 1.79 -12.97 -8.53
N TYR A 127 1.68 -12.70 -7.23
CA TYR A 127 1.54 -13.70 -6.19
C TYR A 127 0.06 -13.83 -5.86
N THR A 128 -0.47 -15.04 -5.99
CA THR A 128 -1.91 -15.32 -5.97
C THR A 128 -2.25 -16.53 -5.11
N VAL A 129 -3.49 -16.99 -5.17
CA VAL A 129 -3.91 -18.25 -4.55
C VAL A 129 -3.16 -19.47 -5.10
N ASP A 130 -2.61 -19.40 -6.32
CA ASP A 130 -1.76 -20.43 -6.90
C ASP A 130 -0.39 -20.51 -6.20
N ASP A 131 0.01 -19.45 -5.49
CA ASP A 131 1.20 -19.35 -4.63
C ASP A 131 0.87 -19.57 -3.15
N ASN A 132 -0.24 -20.25 -2.86
CA ASN A 132 -0.75 -20.56 -1.52
C ASN A 132 -1.27 -19.37 -0.71
N LEU A 133 -1.65 -18.26 -1.34
CA LEU A 133 -2.42 -17.24 -0.64
C LEU A 133 -3.86 -17.71 -0.41
N VAL A 134 -4.47 -17.30 0.71
CA VAL A 134 -5.89 -17.60 0.98
C VAL A 134 -6.84 -16.74 0.15
N SER A 135 -6.34 -15.66 -0.47
CA SER A 135 -7.14 -14.72 -1.26
C SER A 135 -6.26 -13.90 -2.19
N ASN A 136 -6.80 -13.54 -3.36
CA ASN A 136 -6.19 -12.58 -4.28
C ASN A 136 -6.50 -11.11 -3.92
N SER A 137 -7.29 -10.85 -2.88
CA SER A 137 -7.52 -9.50 -2.36
C SER A 137 -6.48 -9.18 -1.29
N ILE A 138 -5.56 -8.25 -1.61
CA ILE A 138 -4.50 -7.83 -0.70
C ILE A 138 -4.90 -6.50 -0.06
N ASN A 139 -4.85 -6.44 1.27
CA ASN A 139 -5.34 -5.28 2.02
C ASN A 139 -4.27 -4.25 2.35
N SER A 140 -3.07 -4.69 2.72
CA SER A 140 -1.99 -3.80 3.15
C SER A 140 -0.63 -4.41 2.81
N LEU A 141 0.40 -3.56 2.66
CA LEU A 141 1.77 -4.02 2.41
C LEU A 141 2.81 -3.08 3.04
N LEU A 142 3.92 -3.66 3.49
CA LEU A 142 5.07 -2.97 4.07
C LEU A 142 6.37 -3.69 3.67
N GLU A 143 7.48 -2.97 3.66
CA GLU A 143 8.82 -3.52 3.57
C GLU A 143 9.52 -3.43 4.93
N ASP A 144 10.10 -4.52 5.42
CA ASP A 144 10.90 -4.52 6.64
C ASP A 144 12.34 -3.99 6.42
N ASN A 145 13.20 -4.11 7.42
CA ASN A 145 14.59 -3.62 7.32
C ASN A 145 15.50 -4.57 6.54
N GLU A 146 15.09 -5.80 6.35
CA GLU A 146 15.80 -6.84 5.59
C GLU A 146 15.33 -6.90 4.12
N GLY A 147 14.40 -6.01 3.71
CA GLY A 147 13.86 -5.96 2.33
C GLY A 147 12.81 -7.03 2.04
N ARG A 148 12.28 -7.71 3.07
CA ARG A 148 11.16 -8.63 2.91
C ARG A 148 9.85 -7.85 2.81
N ILE A 149 8.91 -8.37 2.05
CA ILE A 149 7.61 -7.75 1.85
C ILE A 149 6.58 -8.43 2.74
N TRP A 150 6.00 -7.65 3.64
CA TRP A 150 4.91 -8.07 4.51
C TRP A 150 3.61 -7.55 3.94
N PHE A 151 2.64 -8.44 3.76
CA PHE A 151 1.34 -8.06 3.20
C PHE A 151 0.22 -8.87 3.85
N SER A 152 -0.95 -8.27 3.92
CA SER A 152 -2.13 -8.93 4.47
C SER A 152 -3.20 -9.12 3.43
N THR A 153 -3.89 -10.26 3.51
CA THR A 153 -5.24 -10.44 2.99
C THR A 153 -6.25 -10.00 4.05
N GLU A 154 -7.54 -10.29 3.88
CA GLU A 154 -8.52 -10.04 4.93
C GLU A 154 -8.23 -10.85 6.21
N LYS A 155 -7.75 -12.09 6.07
CA LYS A 155 -7.64 -13.06 7.18
C LYS A 155 -6.23 -13.43 7.57
N GLU A 156 -5.27 -13.23 6.70
CA GLU A 156 -3.89 -13.67 6.92
C GLU A 156 -2.88 -12.58 6.65
N LEU A 157 -1.79 -12.63 7.40
CA LEU A 157 -0.58 -11.85 7.20
C LEU A 157 0.52 -12.75 6.63
N TYR A 158 1.22 -12.27 5.62
CA TYR A 158 2.28 -12.99 4.93
C TYR A 158 3.60 -12.22 4.96
N CYS A 159 4.69 -12.97 4.92
CA CYS A 159 6.04 -12.49 4.68
C CYS A 159 6.58 -13.12 3.39
N LEU A 160 6.94 -12.30 2.41
CA LEU A 160 7.66 -12.72 1.20
C LEU A 160 9.15 -12.40 1.35
N ASP A 161 9.99 -13.44 1.38
CA ASP A 161 11.42 -13.31 1.20
C ASP A 161 11.74 -13.19 -0.29
N CYS A 162 11.97 -11.95 -0.75
CA CYS A 162 12.24 -11.67 -2.16
C CYS A 162 13.55 -12.30 -2.67
N SER A 163 14.48 -12.64 -1.77
CA SER A 163 15.77 -13.23 -2.17
C SER A 163 15.66 -14.72 -2.48
N ARG A 164 14.70 -15.40 -1.86
CA ARG A 164 14.44 -16.84 -2.02
C ARG A 164 13.16 -17.12 -2.81
N ASP A 165 12.35 -16.10 -3.04
CA ASP A 165 11.01 -16.18 -3.63
C ASP A 165 10.09 -17.12 -2.84
N ILE A 166 10.09 -16.98 -1.50
CA ILE A 166 9.32 -17.81 -0.58
C ILE A 166 8.32 -16.96 0.18
N ILE A 167 7.05 -17.38 0.14
CA ILE A 167 5.97 -16.80 0.95
C ILE A 167 5.74 -17.67 2.19
N ILE A 168 5.65 -17.05 3.34
CA ILE A 168 5.39 -17.69 4.63
C ILE A 168 4.17 -17.02 5.26
N SER A 169 3.21 -17.82 5.72
CA SER A 169 2.12 -17.30 6.54
C SER A 169 2.65 -16.88 7.92
N ALA A 170 2.37 -15.66 8.33
CA ALA A 170 2.74 -15.18 9.65
C ALA A 170 1.93 -15.88 10.75
N ASN A 171 0.77 -16.42 10.44
CA ASN A 171 -0.05 -17.18 11.36
C ASN A 171 0.63 -18.48 11.82
N ASP A 172 1.54 -19.05 11.01
CA ASP A 172 2.29 -20.28 11.35
C ASP A 172 3.27 -20.07 12.51
N PHE A 173 3.67 -18.83 12.81
CA PHE A 173 4.65 -18.54 13.87
C PHE A 173 4.20 -17.47 14.86
N LEU A 174 3.17 -16.67 14.56
CA LEU A 174 2.66 -15.66 15.50
C LEU A 174 1.63 -16.20 16.50
N ASP A 175 1.16 -17.44 16.31
CA ASP A 175 0.16 -18.15 17.15
C ASP A 175 -1.06 -17.28 17.54
N VAL A 176 -1.55 -16.44 16.62
CA VAL A 176 -2.60 -15.47 16.88
C VAL A 176 -3.57 -15.37 15.71
N SER A 177 -4.85 -15.54 16.00
CA SER A 177 -5.94 -15.20 15.09
C SER A 177 -6.39 -13.76 15.39
N TRP A 178 -6.01 -12.82 14.53
CA TRP A 178 -6.18 -11.37 14.75
C TRP A 178 -7.43 -10.76 14.11
N GLY A 179 -8.45 -11.54 13.86
CA GLY A 179 -9.64 -11.03 13.18
C GLY A 179 -9.35 -10.63 11.73
N TYR A 180 -10.05 -9.60 11.25
CA TYR A 180 -9.96 -9.14 9.86
C TYR A 180 -9.01 -7.97 9.73
N TYR A 181 -7.97 -8.09 8.86
CA TYR A 181 -7.06 -6.99 8.55
C TYR A 181 -7.77 -5.92 7.73
N ASN A 182 -7.63 -4.66 8.14
CA ASN A 182 -8.25 -3.53 7.47
C ASN A 182 -7.45 -3.11 6.23
N PRO A 183 -8.12 -2.71 5.13
CA PRO A 183 -7.45 -2.19 3.95
C PRO A 183 -6.60 -0.95 4.26
N ASN A 184 -5.38 -0.91 3.71
CA ASN A 184 -4.43 0.20 3.81
C ASN A 184 -4.10 0.62 5.26
N ALA A 185 -4.27 -0.29 6.21
CA ALA A 185 -4.04 -0.06 7.63
C ALA A 185 -2.71 -0.69 8.07
N ALA A 186 -1.60 -0.21 7.52
CA ALA A 186 -0.27 -0.69 7.88
C ALA A 186 0.73 0.45 8.01
N LEU A 187 1.66 0.33 8.95
CA LEU A 187 2.66 1.35 9.25
C LEU A 187 3.97 0.71 9.71
N LYS A 188 5.10 1.14 9.13
CA LYS A 188 6.43 0.85 9.65
C LYS A 188 6.85 1.95 10.62
N LEU A 189 7.12 1.59 11.85
CA LEU A 189 7.56 2.48 12.90
C LEU A 189 9.05 2.80 12.77
N LYS A 190 9.51 3.90 13.39
CA LYS A 190 10.92 4.33 13.34
C LYS A 190 11.90 3.33 13.95
N ASN A 191 11.45 2.52 14.89
CA ASN A 191 12.24 1.46 15.52
C ASN A 191 12.30 0.16 14.68
N GLY A 192 11.69 0.15 13.49
CA GLY A 192 11.62 -1.01 12.61
C GLY A 192 10.43 -1.94 12.85
N CYS A 193 9.63 -1.71 13.90
CA CYS A 193 8.40 -2.48 14.10
C CYS A 193 7.42 -2.25 12.94
N LEU A 194 6.73 -3.30 12.55
CA LEU A 194 5.61 -3.25 11.61
C LEU A 194 4.31 -3.30 12.40
N ALA A 195 3.36 -2.49 12.03
CA ALA A 195 2.03 -2.44 12.62
C ALA A 195 0.97 -2.63 11.54
N PHE A 196 0.00 -3.52 11.79
CA PHE A 196 -1.14 -3.79 10.93
C PHE A 196 -2.43 -3.60 11.73
N GLY A 197 -3.36 -2.83 11.18
CA GLY A 197 -4.67 -2.60 11.79
C GLY A 197 -5.64 -3.74 11.46
N THR A 198 -6.41 -4.16 12.46
CA THR A 198 -7.49 -5.15 12.32
C THR A 198 -8.81 -4.59 12.82
N ALA A 199 -9.91 -5.30 12.56
CA ALA A 199 -11.22 -4.92 13.08
C ALA A 199 -11.31 -4.94 14.61
N GLU A 200 -10.44 -5.71 15.28
CA GLU A 200 -10.41 -5.89 16.74
C GLU A 200 -9.30 -5.08 17.43
N GLY A 201 -8.51 -4.30 16.66
CA GLY A 201 -7.39 -3.51 17.18
C GLY A 201 -6.21 -3.46 16.23
N GLY A 202 -4.99 -3.62 16.74
CA GLY A 202 -3.78 -3.59 15.92
C GLY A 202 -2.76 -4.64 16.37
N LEU A 203 -2.10 -5.24 15.39
CA LEU A 203 -0.92 -6.09 15.58
C LEU A 203 0.33 -5.25 15.33
N SER A 204 1.26 -5.23 16.29
CA SER A 204 2.58 -4.61 16.11
C SER A 204 3.67 -5.58 16.53
N PHE A 205 4.68 -5.75 15.70
CA PHE A 205 5.79 -6.66 15.95
C PHE A 205 7.10 -6.16 15.30
N LEU A 206 8.22 -6.59 15.89
CA LEU A 206 9.53 -6.43 15.27
C LEU A 206 9.83 -7.69 14.43
N PRO A 207 9.99 -7.59 13.11
CA PRO A 207 10.25 -8.75 12.28
C PRO A 207 11.70 -9.25 12.49
N SER A 208 11.88 -10.16 13.43
CA SER A 208 13.17 -10.85 13.73
C SER A 208 13.08 -12.31 13.27
N LEU A 209 12.79 -12.53 11.99
CA LEU A 209 12.68 -13.87 11.43
C LEU A 209 14.05 -14.40 11.02
N ASP A 210 14.57 -15.35 11.77
CA ASP A 210 15.45 -16.37 11.20
C ASP A 210 14.54 -17.43 10.56
N LEU A 211 14.36 -17.37 9.24
CA LEU A 211 13.54 -18.29 8.46
C LEU A 211 14.06 -19.76 8.52
N GLY A 212 15.08 -20.03 9.29
CA GLY A 212 15.68 -21.38 9.51
C GLY A 212 15.43 -21.95 10.91
N THR A 213 14.93 -21.18 11.85
CA THR A 213 14.67 -21.63 13.22
C THR A 213 13.32 -21.11 13.70
N HIS A 214 12.52 -21.95 14.34
CA HIS A 214 11.28 -21.57 15.03
C HIS A 214 11.58 -20.73 16.28
N ALA A 215 12.30 -19.61 16.15
CA ALA A 215 12.54 -18.72 17.27
C ALA A 215 11.29 -17.86 17.51
N PRO A 216 10.82 -17.73 18.75
CA PRO A 216 9.63 -16.93 19.05
C PRO A 216 9.88 -15.46 18.70
N VAL A 217 8.99 -14.89 17.93
CA VAL A 217 8.94 -13.46 17.65
C VAL A 217 8.49 -12.74 18.92
N GLU A 218 9.20 -11.72 19.35
CA GLU A 218 8.79 -10.91 20.50
C GLU A 218 7.58 -10.05 20.07
N LEU A 219 6.39 -10.49 20.44
CA LEU A 219 5.12 -9.81 20.18
C LEU A 219 4.92 -8.71 21.23
N ILE A 220 4.94 -7.46 20.80
CA ILE A 220 4.48 -6.34 21.63
C ILE A 220 3.03 -6.08 21.23
N LEU A 221 2.10 -6.68 21.96
CA LEU A 221 0.67 -6.42 21.89
C LEU A 221 0.37 -5.02 22.45
N THR A 222 -0.03 -4.11 21.58
CA THR A 222 -0.65 -2.86 22.02
C THR A 222 -2.12 -2.89 21.59
N VAL A 223 -2.99 -3.25 22.52
CA VAL A 223 -4.43 -3.00 22.39
C VAL A 223 -4.63 -1.51 22.67
N LEU A 224 -5.03 -0.76 21.66
CA LEU A 224 -5.42 0.64 21.77
C LEU A 224 -6.92 0.75 22.04
#